data_66525d1240da39e421de243e24f5ef3b
#
_entry.id   66525d1240da39e421de243e24f5ef3b
#
_cell.length_a   1.000
_cell.length_b   1.000
_cell.length_c   1.000
_cell.angle_alpha   90.00
_cell.angle_beta   90.00
_cell.angle_gamma   90.00
#
_symmetry.space_group_name_H-M   'P 1'
#
loop_
_entity.id
_entity.type
_entity.pdbx_description
1 polymer ?
#
loop_
_entity_poly.entity_id
_entity_poly.type
_entity_poly.pdbx_seq_one_letter_code
_entity_poly.pdbx_strand_id
1 'polypeptide(L)'
;DLYRSIAAKEKEFTLDPRQSFNLRQEGMQFYHRYLSLHQLKDYQGVIRDTRHNLDILNVIANYAGTVENITSQQHRPYVMMMNTSAKTMLKLEDNDKLEALRILKAGVRQIKHVYKNVLEDPQPDLSPEIFQLRELQHRITDDGVPTELPVLEKLEIELQMALLSENY
;
A
#
# COMPACT_ATOMS: atom_id res chain seq x y z
N ASP A 1 6.83 -35.48 -19.60
CA ASP A 1 7.69 -35.40 -18.40
C ASP A 1 8.57 -34.16 -18.35
N LEU A 2 8.92 -33.56 -19.51
CA LEU A 2 9.67 -32.31 -19.58
C LEU A 2 8.89 -31.15 -18.92
N TYR A 3 7.58 -31.06 -19.14
CA TYR A 3 6.71 -30.04 -18.52
C TYR A 3 6.61 -30.19 -17.00
N ARG A 4 6.64 -31.40 -16.45
CA ARG A 4 6.66 -31.63 -15.01
C ARG A 4 8.01 -31.26 -14.39
N SER A 5 9.11 -31.44 -15.10
CA SER A 5 10.45 -31.06 -14.62
C SER A 5 10.68 -29.54 -14.69
N ILE A 6 10.08 -28.84 -15.67
CA ILE A 6 10.08 -27.38 -15.77
C ILE A 6 9.21 -26.78 -14.66
N ALA A 7 7.99 -27.29 -14.46
CA ALA A 7 7.11 -26.86 -13.37
C ALA A 7 7.68 -27.16 -11.97
N ALA A 8 8.46 -28.23 -11.81
CA ALA A 8 9.18 -28.49 -10.56
C ALA A 8 10.37 -27.56 -10.35
N LYS A 9 11.06 -27.12 -11.42
CA LYS A 9 12.14 -26.13 -11.34
C LYS A 9 11.61 -24.71 -11.03
N GLU A 10 10.43 -24.34 -11.50
CA GLU A 10 9.77 -23.09 -11.13
C GLU A 10 9.32 -23.06 -9.66
N LYS A 11 9.17 -24.21 -9.03
CA LYS A 11 8.78 -24.35 -7.62
C LYS A 11 9.95 -24.22 -6.62
N GLU A 12 11.18 -24.16 -7.10
CA GLU A 12 12.39 -24.11 -6.25
C GLU A 12 13.04 -22.74 -6.14
N PHE A 13 12.52 -21.71 -6.80
CA PHE A 13 13.06 -20.37 -6.63
C PHE A 13 12.63 -19.79 -5.29
N THR A 14 13.57 -19.52 -4.42
CA THR A 14 13.38 -18.77 -3.17
C THR A 14 14.35 -17.61 -3.14
N LEU A 15 13.87 -16.47 -2.67
CA LEU A 15 14.74 -15.31 -2.44
C LEU A 15 15.71 -15.63 -1.31
N ASP A 16 17.00 -15.41 -1.56
CA ASP A 16 17.97 -15.41 -0.48
C ASP A 16 17.83 -14.17 0.43
N PRO A 17 18.40 -14.15 1.63
CA PRO A 17 18.26 -13.02 2.57
C PRO A 17 18.75 -11.69 1.99
N ARG A 18 19.79 -11.70 1.15
CA ARG A 18 20.34 -10.50 0.51
C ARG A 18 19.40 -9.96 -0.57
N GLN A 19 18.82 -10.84 -1.37
CA GLN A 19 17.81 -10.47 -2.37
C GLN A 19 16.57 -9.88 -1.72
N SER A 20 16.07 -10.50 -0.64
CA SER A 20 14.95 -10.01 0.14
C SER A 20 15.25 -8.65 0.77
N PHE A 21 16.46 -8.45 1.28
CA PHE A 21 16.91 -7.16 1.81
C PHE A 21 16.94 -6.09 0.72
N ASN A 22 17.51 -6.38 -0.45
CA ASN A 22 17.57 -5.43 -1.57
C ASN A 22 16.18 -5.00 -2.04
N LEU A 23 15.21 -5.93 -2.14
CA LEU A 23 13.84 -5.62 -2.49
C LEU A 23 13.16 -4.71 -1.44
N ARG A 24 13.41 -4.96 -0.15
CA ARG A 24 12.90 -4.07 0.90
C ARG A 24 13.52 -2.67 0.82
N GLN A 25 14.83 -2.57 0.56
CA GLN A 25 15.50 -1.28 0.36
C GLN A 25 14.94 -0.52 -0.84
N GLU A 26 14.70 -1.23 -1.96
CA GLU A 26 14.02 -0.64 -3.11
C GLU A 26 12.62 -0.15 -2.75
N GLY A 27 11.83 -0.98 -2.06
CA GLY A 27 10.51 -0.60 -1.56
C GLY A 27 10.53 0.65 -0.69
N MET A 28 11.54 0.80 0.17
CA MET A 28 11.72 1.98 1.00
C MET A 28 12.04 3.25 0.18
N GLN A 29 12.86 3.13 -0.87
CA GLN A 29 13.13 4.27 -1.77
C GLN A 29 11.86 4.74 -2.48
N PHE A 30 11.04 3.80 -2.98
CA PHE A 30 9.74 4.13 -3.56
C PHE A 30 8.78 4.73 -2.55
N TYR A 31 8.79 4.25 -1.30
CA TYR A 31 8.00 4.81 -0.21
C TYR A 31 8.30 6.30 -0.01
N HIS A 32 9.56 6.68 0.20
CA HIS A 32 9.94 8.09 0.36
C HIS A 32 9.56 8.93 -0.86
N ARG A 33 9.70 8.36 -2.05
CA ARG A 33 9.39 9.07 -3.29
C ARG A 33 7.90 9.33 -3.43
N TYR A 34 7.04 8.33 -3.23
CA TYR A 34 5.61 8.57 -3.37
C TYR A 34 5.01 9.45 -2.26
N LEU A 35 5.61 9.52 -1.08
CA LEU A 35 5.23 10.51 -0.06
C LEU A 35 5.51 11.94 -0.55
N SER A 36 6.70 12.18 -1.10
CA SER A 36 7.05 13.47 -1.67
C SER A 36 6.14 13.83 -2.85
N LEU A 37 5.87 12.89 -3.75
CA LEU A 37 4.95 13.09 -4.88
C LEU A 37 3.53 13.40 -4.41
N HIS A 38 3.08 12.76 -3.33
CA HIS A 38 1.77 13.05 -2.75
C HIS A 38 1.68 14.48 -2.22
N GLN A 39 2.71 14.95 -1.52
CA GLN A 39 2.79 16.34 -1.06
C GLN A 39 2.78 17.36 -2.22
N LEU A 40 3.40 17.00 -3.34
CA LEU A 40 3.41 17.78 -4.58
C LEU A 40 2.11 17.64 -5.40
N LYS A 41 1.16 16.83 -4.95
CA LYS A 41 -0.09 16.49 -5.66
C LYS A 41 0.13 15.81 -7.02
N ASP A 42 1.30 15.20 -7.25
CA ASP A 42 1.54 14.32 -8.40
C ASP A 42 0.93 12.94 -8.14
N TYR A 43 -0.40 12.88 -8.23
CA TYR A 43 -1.14 11.64 -7.96
C TYR A 43 -0.84 10.53 -8.96
N GLN A 44 -0.48 10.86 -10.20
CA GLN A 44 -0.05 9.86 -11.18
C GLN A 44 1.27 9.21 -10.78
N GLY A 45 2.21 10.02 -10.30
CA GLY A 45 3.47 9.54 -9.74
C GLY A 45 3.27 8.63 -8.52
N VAL A 46 2.39 9.04 -7.60
CA VAL A 46 2.02 8.20 -6.44
C VAL A 46 1.41 6.85 -6.88
N ILE A 47 0.50 6.85 -7.85
CA ILE A 47 -0.13 5.62 -8.35
C ILE A 47 0.91 4.68 -8.97
N ARG A 48 1.84 5.21 -9.77
CA ARG A 48 2.93 4.44 -10.38
C ARG A 48 3.82 3.80 -9.31
N ASP A 49 4.27 4.59 -8.35
CA ASP A 49 5.26 4.18 -7.38
C ASP A 49 4.67 3.22 -6.32
N THR A 50 3.45 3.47 -5.88
CA THR A 50 2.73 2.54 -4.99
C THR A 50 2.42 1.21 -5.68
N ARG A 51 2.13 1.20 -6.99
CA ARG A 51 1.97 -0.04 -7.76
C ARG A 51 3.27 -0.85 -7.76
N HIS A 52 4.41 -0.20 -8.05
CA HIS A 52 5.70 -0.86 -8.01
C HIS A 52 6.00 -1.46 -6.61
N ASN A 53 5.68 -0.72 -5.55
CA ASN A 53 5.83 -1.22 -4.18
C ASN A 53 4.94 -2.45 -3.91
N LEU A 54 3.70 -2.46 -4.41
CA LEU A 54 2.82 -3.63 -4.31
C LEU A 54 3.38 -4.83 -5.08
N ASP A 55 4.04 -4.60 -6.22
CA ASP A 55 4.70 -5.67 -6.99
C ASP A 55 5.89 -6.25 -6.23
N ILE A 56 6.70 -5.42 -5.57
CA ILE A 56 7.76 -5.87 -4.64
C ILE A 56 7.17 -6.76 -3.54
N LEU A 57 6.09 -6.32 -2.89
CA LEU A 57 5.42 -7.11 -1.84
C LEU A 57 4.87 -8.44 -2.37
N ASN A 58 4.41 -8.50 -3.63
CA ASN A 58 3.98 -9.73 -4.27
C ASN A 58 5.16 -10.69 -4.52
N VAL A 59 6.31 -10.17 -4.96
CA VAL A 59 7.53 -10.98 -5.15
C VAL A 59 7.98 -11.55 -3.81
N ILE A 60 8.03 -10.74 -2.75
CA ILE A 60 8.39 -11.22 -1.41
C ILE A 60 7.38 -12.27 -0.92
N ALA A 61 6.07 -12.05 -1.10
CA ALA A 61 5.04 -12.99 -0.70
C ALA A 61 5.17 -14.37 -1.36
N ASN A 62 5.60 -14.39 -2.62
CA ASN A 62 5.68 -15.62 -3.40
C ASN A 62 6.99 -16.38 -3.23
N TYR A 63 8.07 -15.68 -2.90
CA TYR A 63 9.43 -16.23 -3.01
C TYR A 63 10.32 -16.05 -1.78
N ALA A 64 9.91 -15.26 -0.77
CA ALA A 64 10.69 -15.10 0.45
C ALA A 64 10.30 -16.12 1.53
N GLY A 65 11.17 -16.26 2.53
CA GLY A 65 10.88 -17.05 3.73
C GLY A 65 9.69 -16.49 4.52
N THR A 66 9.13 -17.32 5.40
CA THR A 66 7.89 -16.99 6.13
C THR A 66 8.02 -15.72 6.97
N VAL A 67 9.15 -15.52 7.64
CA VAL A 67 9.36 -14.35 8.51
C VAL A 67 9.43 -13.07 7.69
N GLU A 68 10.22 -13.04 6.62
CA GLU A 68 10.35 -11.90 5.72
C GLU A 68 9.03 -11.57 5.04
N ASN A 69 8.26 -12.60 4.68
CA ASN A 69 6.94 -12.41 4.10
C ASN A 69 6.00 -11.74 5.10
N ILE A 70 5.81 -12.29 6.29
CA ILE A 70 4.90 -11.73 7.31
C ILE A 70 5.26 -10.27 7.59
N THR A 71 6.54 -9.97 7.85
CA THR A 71 6.99 -8.60 8.14
C THR A 71 6.70 -7.64 6.99
N SER A 72 6.95 -8.06 5.75
CA SER A 72 6.71 -7.22 4.57
C SER A 72 5.23 -6.99 4.30
N GLN A 73 4.36 -8.01 4.52
CA GLN A 73 2.94 -7.88 4.28
C GLN A 73 2.23 -6.91 5.24
N GLN A 74 2.81 -6.62 6.40
CA GLN A 74 2.29 -5.60 7.33
C GLN A 74 2.23 -4.20 6.70
N HIS A 75 3.08 -3.90 5.71
CA HIS A 75 3.10 -2.62 5.02
C HIS A 75 2.08 -2.53 3.88
N ARG A 76 1.53 -3.66 3.42
CA ARG A 76 0.61 -3.72 2.28
C ARG A 76 -0.62 -2.83 2.42
N PRO A 77 -1.35 -2.82 3.57
CA PRO A 77 -2.52 -1.97 3.74
C PRO A 77 -2.22 -0.49 3.52
N TYR A 78 -1.10 -0.01 4.05
CA TYR A 78 -0.67 1.38 3.89
C TYR A 78 -0.40 1.74 2.41
N VAL A 79 0.36 0.91 1.70
CA VAL A 79 0.63 1.14 0.26
C VAL A 79 -0.67 1.15 -0.55
N MET A 80 -1.61 0.25 -0.22
CA MET A 80 -2.93 0.20 -0.86
C MET A 80 -3.77 1.44 -0.56
N MET A 81 -3.73 1.95 0.67
CA MET A 81 -4.39 3.18 1.07
C MET A 81 -3.86 4.36 0.26
N MET A 82 -2.54 4.53 0.17
CA MET A 82 -1.90 5.60 -0.60
C MET A 82 -2.27 5.53 -2.09
N ASN A 83 -2.25 4.32 -2.68
CA ASN A 83 -2.67 4.10 -4.06
C ASN A 83 -4.14 4.46 -4.28
N THR A 84 -5.01 4.05 -3.36
CA THR A 84 -6.45 4.32 -3.41
C THR A 84 -6.73 5.82 -3.28
N SER A 85 -6.10 6.47 -2.31
CA SER A 85 -6.23 7.91 -2.09
C SER A 85 -5.80 8.71 -3.33
N ALA A 86 -4.63 8.40 -3.89
CA ALA A 86 -4.14 9.09 -5.09
C ALA A 86 -5.07 8.91 -6.30
N LYS A 87 -5.58 7.70 -6.54
CA LYS A 87 -6.58 7.43 -7.60
C LYS A 87 -7.86 8.22 -7.37
N THR A 88 -8.31 8.31 -6.13
CA THR A 88 -9.49 9.10 -5.74
C THR A 88 -9.29 10.57 -6.04
N MET A 89 -8.15 11.13 -5.59
CA MET A 89 -7.85 12.54 -5.81
C MET A 89 -7.75 12.89 -7.30
N LEU A 90 -7.13 12.01 -8.11
CA LEU A 90 -7.05 12.19 -9.56
C LEU A 90 -8.45 12.24 -10.19
N LYS A 91 -9.40 11.41 -9.74
CA LYS A 91 -10.78 11.45 -10.23
C LYS A 91 -11.55 12.69 -9.78
N LEU A 92 -11.23 13.23 -8.61
CA LEU A 92 -11.79 14.51 -8.17
C LEU A 92 -11.27 15.69 -9.01
N GLU A 93 -10.01 15.65 -9.45
CA GLU A 93 -9.48 16.64 -10.40
C GLU A 93 -10.21 16.58 -11.76
N ASP A 94 -10.60 15.36 -12.18
CA ASP A 94 -11.44 15.16 -13.39
C ASP A 94 -12.91 15.54 -13.16
N ASN A 95 -13.31 16.02 -11.97
CA ASN A 95 -14.70 16.25 -11.54
C ASN A 95 -15.58 14.98 -11.56
N ASP A 96 -14.99 13.78 -11.54
CA ASP A 96 -15.69 12.50 -11.49
C ASP A 96 -15.87 11.99 -10.05
N LYS A 97 -16.73 12.68 -9.30
CA LYS A 97 -17.06 12.36 -7.90
C LYS A 97 -17.61 10.94 -7.74
N LEU A 98 -18.38 10.48 -8.71
CA LEU A 98 -18.97 9.13 -8.64
C LEU A 98 -17.91 8.04 -8.71
N GLU A 99 -16.96 8.15 -9.63
CA GLU A 99 -15.88 7.20 -9.77
C GLU A 99 -14.89 7.30 -8.60
N ALA A 100 -14.62 8.51 -8.11
CA ALA A 100 -13.83 8.70 -6.89
C ALA A 100 -14.39 7.91 -5.70
N LEU A 101 -15.72 7.98 -5.47
CA LEU A 101 -16.38 7.22 -4.41
C LEU A 101 -16.38 5.69 -4.65
N ARG A 102 -16.44 5.25 -5.90
CA ARG A 102 -16.30 3.82 -6.24
C ARG A 102 -14.91 3.30 -5.93
N ILE A 103 -13.88 4.06 -6.27
CA ILE A 103 -12.47 3.74 -5.97
C ILE A 103 -12.27 3.60 -4.47
N LEU A 104 -12.76 4.55 -3.67
CA LEU A 104 -12.68 4.47 -2.21
C LEU A 104 -13.34 3.22 -1.64
N LYS A 105 -14.57 2.93 -2.04
CA LYS A 105 -15.30 1.74 -1.58
C LYS A 105 -14.57 0.44 -1.96
N ALA A 106 -13.99 0.39 -3.16
CA ALA A 106 -13.21 -0.76 -3.62
C ALA A 106 -11.93 -0.91 -2.81
N GLY A 107 -11.19 0.19 -2.57
CA GLY A 107 -9.96 0.20 -1.77
C GLY A 107 -10.21 -0.27 -0.33
N VAL A 108 -11.24 0.25 0.34
CA VAL A 108 -11.62 -0.20 1.69
C VAL A 108 -11.89 -1.70 1.71
N ARG A 109 -12.63 -2.24 0.73
CA ARG A 109 -12.89 -3.71 0.67
C ARG A 109 -11.61 -4.52 0.49
N GLN A 110 -10.70 -4.06 -0.37
CA GLN A 110 -9.43 -4.74 -0.63
C GLN A 110 -8.53 -4.72 0.60
N ILE A 111 -8.42 -3.59 1.30
CA ILE A 111 -7.63 -3.47 2.53
C ILE A 111 -8.21 -4.36 3.63
N LYS A 112 -9.55 -4.38 3.82
CA LYS A 112 -10.20 -5.31 4.76
C LYS A 112 -9.87 -6.77 4.44
N HIS A 113 -9.85 -7.13 3.15
CA HIS A 113 -9.47 -8.49 2.73
C HIS A 113 -8.03 -8.84 3.15
N VAL A 114 -7.09 -7.91 2.99
CA VAL A 114 -5.69 -8.10 3.40
C VAL A 114 -5.60 -8.27 4.92
N TYR A 115 -6.22 -7.39 5.70
CA TYR A 115 -6.22 -7.52 7.15
C TYR A 115 -6.78 -8.86 7.60
N LYS A 116 -7.94 -9.27 7.07
CA LYS A 116 -8.61 -10.49 7.49
C LYS A 116 -7.89 -11.76 7.05
N ASN A 117 -7.37 -11.82 5.83
CA ASN A 117 -6.92 -13.08 5.23
C ASN A 117 -5.40 -13.20 5.10
N VAL A 118 -4.65 -12.11 5.25
CA VAL A 118 -3.19 -12.10 5.15
C VAL A 118 -2.56 -11.77 6.50
N LEU A 119 -3.13 -10.81 7.23
CA LEU A 119 -2.63 -10.38 8.54
C LEU A 119 -3.39 -11.01 9.72
N GLU A 120 -4.46 -11.76 9.43
CA GLU A 120 -5.30 -12.48 10.41
C GLU A 120 -5.88 -11.56 11.50
N ASP A 121 -6.08 -10.28 11.18
CA ASP A 121 -6.67 -9.30 12.10
C ASP A 121 -8.20 -9.48 12.16
N PRO A 122 -8.78 -9.75 13.34
CA PRO A 122 -10.23 -9.91 13.49
C PRO A 122 -11.02 -8.61 13.38
N GLN A 123 -10.37 -7.44 13.48
CA GLN A 123 -11.03 -6.13 13.53
C GLN A 123 -10.50 -5.14 12.46
N PRO A 124 -10.54 -5.49 11.17
CA PRO A 124 -9.98 -4.67 10.10
C PRO A 124 -10.60 -3.26 10.02
N ASP A 125 -11.83 -3.10 10.51
CA ASP A 125 -12.54 -1.82 10.51
C ASP A 125 -11.92 -0.75 11.45
N LEU A 126 -11.10 -1.18 12.40
CA LEU A 126 -10.38 -0.29 13.32
C LEU A 126 -9.00 0.12 12.81
N SER A 127 -8.59 -0.36 11.64
CA SER A 127 -7.29 -0.01 11.08
C SER A 127 -7.23 1.47 10.67
N PRO A 128 -6.07 2.13 10.87
CA PRO A 128 -5.90 3.54 10.52
C PRO A 128 -6.11 3.80 9.04
N GLU A 129 -5.73 2.88 8.16
CA GLU A 129 -5.86 3.04 6.71
C GLU A 129 -7.33 3.06 6.27
N ILE A 130 -8.16 2.20 6.86
CA ILE A 130 -9.60 2.19 6.57
C ILE A 130 -10.26 3.44 7.14
N PHE A 131 -9.85 3.86 8.34
CA PHE A 131 -10.34 5.10 8.93
C PHE A 131 -10.04 6.30 8.01
N GLN A 132 -8.82 6.45 7.54
CA GLN A 132 -8.42 7.55 6.64
C GLN A 132 -9.21 7.56 5.33
N LEU A 133 -9.41 6.40 4.68
CA LEU A 133 -10.22 6.33 3.47
C LEU A 133 -11.69 6.65 3.72
N ARG A 134 -12.24 6.31 4.88
CA ARG A 134 -13.61 6.68 5.27
C ARG A 134 -13.73 8.17 5.53
N GLU A 135 -12.75 8.78 6.19
CA GLU A 135 -12.70 10.23 6.39
C GLU A 135 -12.63 10.96 5.05
N LEU A 136 -11.82 10.48 4.10
CA LEU A 136 -11.79 11.02 2.75
C LEU A 136 -13.16 10.88 2.06
N GLN A 137 -13.82 9.72 2.20
CA GLN A 137 -15.17 9.51 1.66
C GLN A 137 -16.18 10.48 2.26
N HIS A 138 -16.16 10.69 3.57
CA HIS A 138 -17.06 11.61 4.27
C HIS A 138 -16.89 13.03 3.76
N ARG A 139 -15.67 13.52 3.66
CA ARG A 139 -15.37 14.86 3.14
C ARG A 139 -15.84 15.06 1.70
N ILE A 140 -15.78 14.04 0.85
CA ILE A 140 -16.27 14.10 -0.53
C ILE A 140 -17.80 14.15 -0.56
N THR A 141 -18.50 13.45 0.36
CA THR A 141 -19.97 13.41 0.40
C THR A 141 -20.57 14.68 0.99
N ASP A 142 -19.89 15.32 1.94
CA ASP A 142 -20.38 16.52 2.65
C ASP A 142 -20.08 17.85 1.94
N ASP A 143 -19.89 17.83 0.62
CA ASP A 143 -19.65 18.99 -0.26
C ASP A 143 -18.31 19.73 -0.09
N GLY A 144 -17.33 19.16 0.57
CA GLY A 144 -15.98 19.68 0.61
C GLY A 144 -15.02 18.84 -0.23
N VAL A 145 -14.37 19.39 -1.24
CA VAL A 145 -13.15 18.78 -1.81
C VAL A 145 -12.01 19.04 -0.82
N PRO A 146 -11.39 18.01 -0.22
CA PRO A 146 -10.32 18.23 0.74
C PRO A 146 -9.09 18.79 0.03
N THR A 147 -8.61 19.92 0.53
CA THR A 147 -7.44 20.61 -0.06
C THR A 147 -6.12 20.11 0.51
N GLU A 148 -6.12 19.47 1.69
CA GLU A 148 -4.89 18.97 2.35
C GLU A 148 -5.18 17.78 3.26
N LEU A 149 -4.20 16.90 3.41
CA LEU A 149 -4.22 15.85 4.43
C LEU A 149 -4.10 16.47 5.85
N PRO A 150 -4.80 15.96 6.87
CA PRO A 150 -4.71 16.48 8.22
C PRO A 150 -3.28 16.39 8.79
N VAL A 151 -2.90 17.35 9.63
CA VAL A 151 -1.57 17.43 10.28
C VAL A 151 -1.22 16.17 11.08
N LEU A 152 -2.23 15.48 11.64
CA LEU A 152 -2.08 14.18 12.30
C LEU A 152 -1.47 13.10 11.40
N GLU A 153 -1.82 13.09 10.15
CA GLU A 153 -1.30 12.15 9.14
C GLU A 153 0.20 12.33 8.89
N LYS A 154 0.69 13.56 8.90
CA LYS A 154 2.14 13.86 8.82
C LYS A 154 2.90 13.28 10.01
N LEU A 155 2.36 13.45 11.22
CA LEU A 155 2.97 12.98 12.46
C LEU A 155 2.97 11.46 12.57
N GLU A 156 1.90 10.79 12.12
CA GLU A 156 1.84 9.32 12.10
C GLU A 156 2.80 8.71 11.08
N ILE A 157 2.94 9.33 9.92
CA ILE A 157 3.90 8.94 8.89
C ILE A 157 5.34 9.12 9.42
N GLU A 158 5.64 10.26 10.05
CA GLU A 158 6.96 10.53 10.66
C GLU A 158 7.26 9.54 11.80
N LEU A 159 6.26 9.20 12.62
CA LEU A 159 6.40 8.21 13.69
C LEU A 159 6.64 6.80 13.13
N GLN A 160 5.89 6.37 12.11
CA GLN A 160 6.13 5.09 11.45
C GLN A 160 7.50 5.02 10.78
N MET A 161 7.95 6.13 10.16
CA MET A 161 9.30 6.21 9.60
C MET A 161 10.39 6.07 10.68
N ALA A 162 10.23 6.73 11.82
CA ALA A 162 11.15 6.64 12.94
C ALA A 162 11.22 5.20 13.48
N LEU A 163 10.07 4.54 13.68
CA LEU A 163 9.99 3.15 14.14
C LEU A 163 10.60 2.15 13.14
N LEU A 164 10.49 2.42 11.84
CA LEU A 164 11.11 1.58 10.80
C LEU A 164 12.63 1.80 10.72
N SER A 165 13.13 3.00 11.06
CA SER A 165 14.57 3.32 11.05
C SER A 165 15.31 2.79 12.28
N GLU A 166 14.63 2.58 13.41
CA GLU A 166 15.22 2.04 14.66
C GLU A 166 15.36 0.51 14.64
N ASN A 167 14.74 -0.20 13.70
CA ASN A 167 14.81 -1.66 13.58
C ASN A 167 15.83 -2.15 12.52
N TYR A 168 16.86 -1.35 12.22
CA TYR A 168 17.97 -1.73 11.34
C TYR A 168 19.31 -1.69 12.05
#